data_927bffa00b828f30725bd8fc6d019b63
#
_entry.id   927bffa00b828f30725bd8fc6d019b63
#
_cell.length_a   1.000
_cell.length_b   1.000
_cell.length_c   1.000
_cell.angle_alpha   90.00
_cell.angle_beta   90.00
_cell.angle_gamma   90.00
#
_symmetry.space_group_name_H-M   'P 1'
#
loop_
_entity.id
_entity.type
_entity.pdbx_description
1 polymer ?
#
loop_
_entity_poly.entity_id
_entity_poly.type
_entity_poly.pdbx_seq_one_letter_code
_entity_poly.pdbx_strand_id
1 'polypeptide(L)'
;MRLIEDRDSGLSTAEIPAGSMTSTKRRMNTTERKRQILDRAIQFFAQHGMDGQLRNLTKELGVTHTLLYHYFPTKDALIQEVYKEVFESRWKPEWEALLDDQTLSPEEKFNAFYLDYTNTVLTYDFVRILIFSGLSDHSISDRFFELLRSRLLPRLIRETRKYCNRSTTSKPTQRELEFLMGLHGGIFYIG
;
A
#
# COMPACT_ATOMS: atom_id res chain seq x y z
N MET A 1 -79.20 -33.47 -6.17
CA MET A 1 -79.92 -33.60 -4.89
C MET A 1 -79.01 -32.97 -3.78
N ARG A 2 -79.56 -31.90 -3.13
CA ARG A 2 -79.09 -31.16 -1.93
C ARG A 2 -77.77 -30.45 -2.14
N LEU A 3 -77.76 -29.13 -2.29
CA LEU A 3 -77.95 -27.94 -1.37
C LEU A 3 -77.36 -28.14 0.01
N ILE A 4 -76.48 -27.21 0.42
CA ILE A 4 -76.46 -26.41 1.65
C ILE A 4 -75.13 -25.64 1.62
N GLU A 5 -75.20 -24.31 1.43
CA GLU A 5 -75.18 -23.17 2.37
C GLU A 5 -73.79 -22.78 2.93
N ASP A 6 -73.40 -21.66 2.49
CA ASP A 6 -72.96 -20.46 3.23
C ASP A 6 -72.22 -20.65 4.58
N ARG A 7 -71.02 -20.11 4.63
CA ARG A 7 -70.62 -19.22 5.76
C ARG A 7 -69.45 -18.33 5.39
N ASP A 8 -69.85 -17.09 5.26
CA ASP A 8 -69.03 -15.91 5.37
C ASP A 8 -68.18 -15.91 6.70
N SER A 9 -66.91 -15.65 6.64
CA SER A 9 -66.14 -15.15 7.77
C SER A 9 -64.95 -14.36 7.26
N GLY A 10 -65.09 -13.05 7.39
CA GLY A 10 -64.10 -12.04 7.08
C GLY A 10 -62.75 -12.30 7.73
N LEU A 11 -61.70 -12.20 6.95
CA LEU A 11 -60.33 -12.06 7.42
C LEU A 11 -59.85 -10.66 7.06
N SER A 12 -59.77 -9.88 8.15
CA SER A 12 -59.15 -8.56 8.26
C SER A 12 -57.77 -8.57 7.60
N THR A 13 -57.61 -7.75 6.58
CA THR A 13 -56.30 -7.34 6.05
C THR A 13 -55.56 -6.50 7.07
N ALA A 14 -54.64 -7.12 7.78
CA ALA A 14 -53.70 -6.39 8.61
C ALA A 14 -52.69 -5.67 7.69
N GLU A 15 -52.81 -4.37 7.61
CA GLU A 15 -51.81 -3.47 7.03
C GLU A 15 -50.47 -3.63 7.79
N ILE A 16 -49.44 -4.13 7.09
CA ILE A 16 -48.05 -4.10 7.59
C ILE A 16 -47.56 -2.67 7.43
N PRO A 17 -47.19 -1.95 8.51
CA PRO A 17 -46.63 -0.63 8.37
C PRO A 17 -45.28 -0.75 7.64
N ALA A 18 -45.14 -0.05 6.52
CA ALA A 18 -43.86 0.13 5.83
C ALA A 18 -42.92 0.87 6.77
N GLY A 19 -42.11 0.10 7.49
CA GLY A 19 -41.01 0.61 8.28
C GLY A 19 -40.03 1.33 7.37
N SER A 20 -40.07 2.64 7.38
CA SER A 20 -39.07 3.52 6.80
C SER A 20 -37.72 3.18 7.42
N MET A 21 -36.94 2.35 6.75
CA MET A 21 -35.50 2.16 7.05
C MET A 21 -34.78 3.42 6.58
N THR A 22 -34.85 4.48 7.36
CA THR A 22 -33.90 5.60 7.27
C THR A 22 -32.54 5.05 7.69
N SER A 23 -31.75 4.63 6.72
CA SER A 23 -30.32 4.37 6.89
C SER A 23 -29.68 5.65 7.40
N THR A 24 -29.52 5.76 8.69
CA THR A 24 -28.79 6.86 9.33
C THR A 24 -27.34 6.70 8.90
N LYS A 25 -26.94 7.45 7.87
CA LYS A 25 -25.55 7.50 7.36
C LYS A 25 -24.66 7.91 8.54
N ARG A 26 -24.04 6.91 9.19
CA ARG A 26 -23.16 7.13 10.36
C ARG A 26 -22.12 8.16 9.97
N ARG A 27 -22.12 9.30 10.67
CA ARG A 27 -21.15 10.37 10.44
C ARG A 27 -19.76 9.81 10.71
N MET A 28 -18.97 9.64 9.65
CA MET A 28 -17.61 9.17 9.73
C MET A 28 -16.79 10.09 10.62
N ASN A 29 -15.95 9.54 11.50
CA ASN A 29 -15.07 10.35 12.31
C ASN A 29 -13.95 10.95 11.44
N THR A 30 -13.26 11.97 11.96
CA THR A 30 -12.20 12.69 11.23
C THR A 30 -11.06 11.78 10.79
N THR A 31 -10.67 10.82 11.62
CA THR A 31 -9.58 9.86 11.35
C THR A 31 -9.97 8.88 10.23
N GLU A 32 -11.17 8.33 10.30
CA GLU A 32 -11.72 7.45 9.26
C GLU A 32 -11.81 8.16 7.91
N ARG A 33 -12.22 9.43 7.93
CA ARG A 33 -12.31 10.23 6.71
C ARG A 33 -10.94 10.55 6.12
N LYS A 34 -9.96 10.92 6.94
CA LYS A 34 -8.57 11.12 6.50
C LYS A 34 -8.03 9.86 5.85
N ARG A 35 -8.24 8.70 6.49
CA ARG A 35 -7.81 7.41 5.98
C ARG A 35 -8.45 7.09 4.63
N GLN A 36 -9.76 7.25 4.49
CA GLN A 36 -10.47 7.03 3.24
C GLN A 36 -9.93 7.89 2.09
N ILE A 37 -9.63 9.16 2.37
CA ILE A 37 -9.06 10.07 1.37
C ILE A 37 -7.65 9.59 0.96
N LEU A 38 -6.83 9.19 1.92
CA LEU A 38 -5.47 8.69 1.66
C LEU A 38 -5.49 7.41 0.82
N ASP A 39 -6.33 6.43 1.17
CA ASP A 39 -6.45 5.17 0.43
C ASP A 39 -6.86 5.42 -1.03
N ARG A 40 -7.80 6.34 -1.26
CA ARG A 40 -8.20 6.73 -2.62
C ARG A 40 -7.14 7.54 -3.35
N ALA A 41 -6.38 8.38 -2.65
CA ALA A 41 -5.26 9.09 -3.25
C ALA A 41 -4.16 8.14 -3.72
N ILE A 42 -3.86 7.09 -2.95
CA ILE A 42 -2.94 6.02 -3.35
C ILE A 42 -3.41 5.37 -4.66
N GLN A 43 -4.67 4.94 -4.73
CA GLN A 43 -5.23 4.36 -5.95
C GLN A 43 -5.19 5.33 -7.13
N PHE A 44 -5.54 6.59 -6.90
CA PHE A 44 -5.51 7.63 -7.93
C PHE A 44 -4.09 7.85 -8.48
N PHE A 45 -3.08 8.00 -7.61
CA PHE A 45 -1.70 8.19 -8.06
C PHE A 45 -1.11 6.94 -8.70
N ALA A 46 -1.51 5.75 -8.27
CA ALA A 46 -1.13 4.51 -8.93
C ALA A 46 -1.71 4.38 -10.35
N GLN A 47 -2.86 5.00 -10.63
CA GLN A 47 -3.49 4.97 -11.95
C GLN A 47 -3.01 6.12 -12.86
N HIS A 48 -2.90 7.32 -12.32
CA HIS A 48 -2.72 8.56 -13.10
C HIS A 48 -1.31 9.17 -12.99
N GLY A 49 -0.46 8.61 -12.15
CA GLY A 49 0.86 9.17 -11.85
C GLY A 49 0.82 10.30 -10.83
N MET A 50 2.02 10.71 -10.38
CA MET A 50 2.18 11.71 -9.32
C MET A 50 1.78 13.13 -9.78
N ASP A 51 1.79 13.40 -11.10
CA ASP A 51 1.35 14.67 -11.67
C ASP A 51 -0.17 14.80 -11.74
N GLY A 52 -0.92 13.76 -11.42
CA GLY A 52 -2.37 13.74 -11.40
C GLY A 52 -2.96 14.97 -10.70
N GLN A 53 -3.93 15.63 -11.36
CA GLN A 53 -4.55 16.83 -10.82
C GLN A 53 -5.46 16.52 -9.65
N LEU A 54 -5.29 17.20 -8.51
CA LEU A 54 -6.13 17.02 -7.31
C LEU A 54 -7.62 17.30 -7.58
N ARG A 55 -7.94 18.08 -8.61
CA ARG A 55 -9.32 18.30 -9.06
C ARG A 55 -9.98 16.99 -9.51
N ASN A 56 -9.25 16.14 -10.22
CA ASN A 56 -9.76 14.85 -10.66
C ASN A 56 -9.90 13.90 -9.47
N LEU A 57 -8.91 13.87 -8.58
CA LEU A 57 -9.00 13.12 -7.33
C LEU A 57 -10.23 13.50 -6.51
N THR A 58 -10.51 14.80 -6.31
CA THR A 58 -11.68 15.23 -5.53
C THR A 58 -12.98 14.85 -6.22
N LYS A 59 -13.03 14.88 -7.56
CA LYS A 59 -14.19 14.43 -8.34
C LYS A 59 -14.45 12.93 -8.16
N GLU A 60 -13.41 12.11 -8.24
CA GLU A 60 -13.52 10.65 -8.01
C GLU A 60 -13.92 10.31 -6.57
N LEU A 61 -13.42 11.07 -5.60
CA LEU A 61 -13.78 10.93 -4.19
C LEU A 61 -15.20 11.41 -3.86
N GLY A 62 -15.82 12.22 -4.74
CA GLY A 62 -17.07 12.90 -4.43
C GLY A 62 -16.95 13.89 -3.26
N VAL A 63 -15.79 14.54 -3.10
CA VAL A 63 -15.51 15.53 -2.05
C VAL A 63 -15.16 16.88 -2.65
N THR A 64 -15.29 17.94 -1.84
CA THR A 64 -14.86 19.28 -2.25
C THR A 64 -13.34 19.45 -2.09
N HIS A 65 -12.75 20.37 -2.88
CA HIS A 65 -11.34 20.76 -2.69
C HIS A 65 -11.08 21.25 -1.26
N THR A 66 -11.99 22.05 -0.71
CA THR A 66 -11.90 22.55 0.67
C THR A 66 -11.75 21.41 1.68
N LEU A 67 -12.53 20.33 1.52
CA LEU A 67 -12.44 19.17 2.41
C LEU A 67 -11.11 18.44 2.23
N LEU A 68 -10.60 18.28 1.01
CA LEU A 68 -9.29 17.67 0.78
C LEU A 68 -8.17 18.48 1.46
N TYR A 69 -8.15 19.80 1.25
CA TYR A 69 -7.15 20.69 1.85
C TYR A 69 -7.26 20.84 3.36
N HIS A 70 -8.43 20.59 3.94
CA HIS A 70 -8.58 20.49 5.39
C HIS A 70 -7.75 19.35 5.99
N TYR A 71 -7.65 18.20 5.28
CA TYR A 71 -6.87 17.06 5.74
C TYR A 71 -5.42 17.08 5.26
N PHE A 72 -5.16 17.60 4.06
CA PHE A 72 -3.86 17.66 3.41
C PHE A 72 -3.66 19.06 2.84
N PRO A 73 -2.99 19.96 3.58
CA PRO A 73 -2.94 21.39 3.26
C PRO A 73 -2.33 21.72 1.89
N THR A 74 -1.49 20.83 1.35
CA THR A 74 -0.89 20.97 0.02
C THR A 74 -0.90 19.62 -0.71
N LYS A 75 -0.66 19.64 -2.02
CA LYS A 75 -0.44 18.42 -2.81
C LYS A 75 0.76 17.64 -2.27
N ASP A 76 1.83 18.34 -1.92
CA ASP A 76 3.05 17.74 -1.38
C ASP A 76 2.78 17.07 -0.03
N ALA A 77 1.98 17.68 0.85
CA ALA A 77 1.57 17.04 2.12
C ALA A 77 0.81 15.73 1.88
N LEU A 78 -0.07 15.68 0.88
CA LEU A 78 -0.74 14.44 0.48
C LEU A 78 0.25 13.41 -0.06
N ILE A 79 1.16 13.83 -0.94
CA ILE A 79 2.21 12.97 -1.51
C ILE A 79 3.11 12.40 -0.41
N GLN A 80 3.48 13.19 0.60
CA GLN A 80 4.28 12.71 1.74
C GLN A 80 3.54 11.63 2.55
N GLU A 81 2.24 11.77 2.77
CA GLU A 81 1.45 10.74 3.46
C GLU A 81 1.29 9.48 2.59
N VAL A 82 1.15 9.63 1.27
CA VAL A 82 1.16 8.49 0.32
C VAL A 82 2.51 7.76 0.38
N TYR A 83 3.63 8.49 0.36
CA TYR A 83 4.96 7.91 0.50
C TYR A 83 5.09 7.10 1.81
N LYS A 84 4.71 7.71 2.92
CA LYS A 84 4.76 7.08 4.23
C LYS A 84 3.93 5.80 4.27
N GLU A 85 2.72 5.83 3.71
CA GLU A 85 1.83 4.66 3.71
C GLU A 85 2.31 3.55 2.78
N VAL A 86 2.77 3.90 1.58
CA VAL A 86 3.11 2.92 0.54
C VAL A 86 4.51 2.32 0.75
N PHE A 87 5.48 3.11 1.22
CA PHE A 87 6.87 2.69 1.33
C PHE A 87 7.34 2.50 2.77
N GLU A 88 7.19 3.51 3.64
CA GLU A 88 7.73 3.45 4.99
C GLU A 88 6.96 2.47 5.89
N SER A 89 5.61 2.48 5.84
CA SER A 89 4.80 1.61 6.69
C SER A 89 4.92 0.12 6.35
N ARG A 90 5.37 -0.19 5.13
CA ARG A 90 5.61 -1.57 4.69
C ARG A 90 7.00 -2.09 5.02
N TRP A 91 7.89 -1.21 5.47
CA TRP A 91 9.21 -1.63 5.92
C TRP A 91 9.10 -2.40 7.23
N LYS A 92 9.62 -3.63 7.23
CA LYS A 92 9.62 -4.48 8.42
C LYS A 92 11.02 -4.51 9.03
N PRO A 93 11.19 -4.04 10.29
CA PRO A 93 12.47 -4.16 11.00
C PRO A 93 12.96 -5.61 11.13
N GLU A 94 12.04 -6.57 11.07
CA GLU A 94 12.30 -8.01 11.10
C GLU A 94 13.18 -8.47 9.93
N TRP A 95 13.14 -7.81 8.80
CA TRP A 95 14.03 -8.11 7.66
C TRP A 95 15.49 -7.84 7.99
N GLU A 96 15.77 -6.75 8.72
CA GLU A 96 17.13 -6.45 9.16
C GLU A 96 17.59 -7.45 10.21
N ALA A 97 16.72 -7.77 11.18
CA ALA A 97 17.01 -8.77 12.20
C ALA A 97 17.29 -10.16 11.59
N LEU A 98 16.47 -10.59 10.63
CA LEU A 98 16.67 -11.84 9.89
C LEU A 98 18.04 -11.88 9.16
N LEU A 99 18.38 -10.80 8.44
CA LEU A 99 19.66 -10.72 7.73
C LEU A 99 20.86 -10.60 8.67
N ASP A 100 20.67 -10.09 9.89
CA ASP A 100 21.70 -9.97 10.92
C ASP A 100 21.84 -11.24 11.78
N ASP A 101 20.91 -12.20 11.71
CA ASP A 101 20.95 -13.46 12.47
C ASP A 101 22.20 -14.28 12.09
N GLN A 102 22.99 -14.69 13.09
CA GLN A 102 24.21 -15.47 12.87
C GLN A 102 23.96 -17.00 12.92
N THR A 103 22.75 -17.43 13.24
CA THR A 103 22.38 -18.85 13.32
C THR A 103 21.95 -19.44 11.98
N LEU A 104 21.51 -18.58 11.05
CA LEU A 104 21.02 -18.98 9.74
C LEU A 104 22.12 -18.85 8.68
N SER A 105 22.09 -19.76 7.71
CA SER A 105 22.93 -19.68 6.52
C SER A 105 22.51 -18.51 5.61
N PRO A 106 23.40 -17.99 4.74
CA PRO A 106 23.04 -16.96 3.78
C PRO A 106 21.86 -17.35 2.87
N GLU A 107 21.78 -18.62 2.47
CA GLU A 107 20.71 -19.14 1.61
C GLU A 107 19.36 -19.12 2.32
N GLU A 108 19.28 -19.58 3.56
CA GLU A 108 18.07 -19.53 4.39
C GLU A 108 17.60 -18.08 4.56
N LYS A 109 18.51 -17.15 4.82
CA LYS A 109 18.21 -15.72 4.97
C LYS A 109 17.65 -15.13 3.67
N PHE A 110 18.27 -15.37 2.52
CA PHE A 110 17.80 -14.87 1.24
C PHE A 110 16.40 -15.42 0.91
N ASN A 111 16.19 -16.71 1.06
CA ASN A 111 14.90 -17.32 0.80
C ASN A 111 13.79 -16.74 1.69
N ALA A 112 14.03 -16.69 2.99
CA ALA A 112 13.04 -16.14 3.93
C ALA A 112 12.80 -14.64 3.68
N PHE A 113 13.86 -13.86 3.48
CA PHE A 113 13.76 -12.42 3.22
C PHE A 113 12.99 -12.14 1.93
N TYR A 114 13.42 -12.70 0.79
CA TYR A 114 12.80 -12.37 -0.49
C TYR A 114 11.37 -12.86 -0.60
N LEU A 115 11.03 -14.01 0.01
CA LEU A 115 9.64 -14.49 0.06
C LEU A 115 8.73 -13.48 0.77
N ASP A 116 9.11 -13.01 1.93
CA ASP A 116 8.29 -12.06 2.68
C ASP A 116 8.34 -10.63 2.10
N TYR A 117 9.51 -10.21 1.63
CA TYR A 117 9.71 -8.91 1.01
C TYR A 117 8.84 -8.76 -0.26
N THR A 118 8.91 -9.71 -1.19
CA THR A 118 8.14 -9.67 -2.43
C THR A 118 6.63 -9.70 -2.15
N ASN A 119 6.17 -10.56 -1.25
CA ASN A 119 4.75 -10.60 -0.85
C ASN A 119 4.28 -9.30 -0.20
N THR A 120 5.18 -8.53 0.42
CA THR A 120 4.84 -7.28 1.11
C THR A 120 4.85 -6.08 0.17
N VAL A 121 5.85 -5.99 -0.73
CA VAL A 121 6.10 -4.80 -1.55
C VAL A 121 5.60 -4.92 -3.00
N LEU A 122 5.53 -6.12 -3.60
CA LEU A 122 5.06 -6.28 -4.98
C LEU A 122 3.54 -6.17 -5.08
N THR A 123 3.00 -5.05 -4.62
CA THR A 123 1.60 -4.70 -4.82
C THR A 123 1.45 -3.75 -5.99
N TYR A 124 0.27 -3.75 -6.63
CA TYR A 124 -0.03 -2.86 -7.74
C TYR A 124 0.30 -1.39 -7.42
N ASP A 125 -0.18 -0.90 -6.28
CA ASP A 125 0.02 0.50 -5.88
C ASP A 125 1.50 0.83 -5.66
N PHE A 126 2.24 -0.05 -4.98
CA PHE A 126 3.65 0.14 -4.70
C PHE A 126 4.47 0.25 -6.01
N VAL A 127 4.33 -0.73 -6.89
CA VAL A 127 5.10 -0.78 -8.14
C VAL A 127 4.76 0.41 -9.03
N ARG A 128 3.47 0.71 -9.19
CA ARG A 128 3.03 1.84 -10.03
C ARG A 128 3.49 3.19 -9.50
N ILE A 129 3.35 3.44 -8.21
CA ILE A 129 3.78 4.69 -7.59
C ILE A 129 5.31 4.83 -7.67
N LEU A 130 6.07 3.75 -7.44
CA LEU A 130 7.52 3.77 -7.57
C LEU A 130 7.96 4.15 -8.99
N ILE A 131 7.39 3.51 -10.02
CA ILE A 131 7.70 3.80 -11.43
C ILE A 131 7.30 5.23 -11.79
N PHE A 132 6.09 5.66 -11.49
CA PHE A 132 5.61 7.00 -11.82
C PHE A 132 6.38 8.09 -11.10
N SER A 133 6.78 7.89 -9.84
CA SER A 133 7.60 8.87 -9.12
C SER A 133 8.99 9.03 -9.76
N GLY A 134 9.57 7.95 -10.27
CA GLY A 134 10.83 8.02 -11.00
C GLY A 134 10.75 8.75 -12.35
N LEU A 135 9.55 8.86 -12.92
CA LEU A 135 9.33 9.56 -14.21
C LEU A 135 9.00 11.06 -14.06
N SER A 136 8.38 11.44 -12.94
CA SER A 136 7.84 12.81 -12.75
C SER A 136 8.65 13.63 -11.75
N ASP A 137 8.78 13.13 -10.55
CA ASP A 137 9.52 13.74 -9.45
C ASP A 137 10.31 12.64 -8.74
N HIS A 138 11.62 12.75 -8.79
CA HIS A 138 12.54 11.74 -8.24
C HIS A 138 12.52 11.65 -6.71
N SER A 139 11.90 12.59 -6.00
CA SER A 139 11.97 12.70 -4.54
C SER A 139 11.50 11.44 -3.81
N ILE A 140 10.42 10.80 -4.26
CA ILE A 140 9.88 9.58 -3.66
C ILE A 140 10.77 8.38 -3.96
N SER A 141 11.14 8.17 -5.22
CA SER A 141 11.99 7.06 -5.63
C SER A 141 13.37 7.16 -5.02
N ASP A 142 13.97 8.36 -4.98
CA ASP A 142 15.29 8.62 -4.38
C ASP A 142 15.30 8.27 -2.89
N ARG A 143 14.27 8.66 -2.14
CA ARG A 143 14.13 8.33 -0.71
C ARG A 143 14.01 6.82 -0.49
N PHE A 144 13.23 6.13 -1.33
CA PHE A 144 13.11 4.68 -1.23
C PHE A 144 14.44 3.99 -1.58
N PHE A 145 15.13 4.42 -2.62
CA PHE A 145 16.45 3.87 -2.97
C PHE A 145 17.51 4.16 -1.90
N GLU A 146 17.45 5.32 -1.25
CA GLU A 146 18.33 5.62 -0.12
C GLU A 146 18.04 4.70 1.09
N LEU A 147 16.77 4.40 1.36
CA LEU A 147 16.38 3.42 2.37
C LEU A 147 17.00 2.04 2.06
N LEU A 148 16.94 1.59 0.82
CA LEU A 148 17.58 0.33 0.39
C LEU A 148 19.10 0.39 0.56
N ARG A 149 19.76 1.46 0.09
CA ARG A 149 21.22 1.62 0.14
C ARG A 149 21.74 1.67 1.58
N SER A 150 21.04 2.33 2.48
CA SER A 150 21.49 2.49 3.85
C SER A 150 21.18 1.29 4.74
N ARG A 151 20.05 0.65 4.55
CA ARG A 151 19.55 -0.38 5.47
C ARG A 151 19.62 -1.80 4.95
N LEU A 152 19.28 -2.03 3.69
CA LEU A 152 19.12 -3.37 3.13
C LEU A 152 20.36 -3.88 2.38
N LEU A 153 20.83 -3.14 1.39
CA LEU A 153 21.90 -3.60 0.50
C LEU A 153 23.20 -3.95 1.22
N PRO A 154 23.67 -3.22 2.25
CA PRO A 154 24.87 -3.62 2.98
C PRO A 154 24.75 -5.00 3.63
N ARG A 155 23.57 -5.35 4.13
CA ARG A 155 23.29 -6.66 4.73
C ARG A 155 23.28 -7.77 3.69
N LEU A 156 22.58 -7.55 2.58
CA LEU A 156 22.54 -8.49 1.46
C LEU A 156 23.95 -8.73 0.86
N ILE A 157 24.76 -7.66 0.70
CA ILE A 157 26.15 -7.77 0.23
C ILE A 157 26.98 -8.60 1.21
N ARG A 158 26.84 -8.37 2.50
CA ARG A 158 27.54 -9.15 3.52
C ARG A 158 27.21 -10.65 3.42
N GLU A 159 25.94 -11.00 3.31
CA GLU A 159 25.50 -12.38 3.22
C GLU A 159 25.91 -13.00 1.85
N THR A 160 25.87 -12.23 0.75
CA THR A 160 26.41 -12.66 -0.55
C THR A 160 27.91 -12.98 -0.47
N ARG A 161 28.69 -12.14 0.20
CA ARG A 161 30.12 -12.38 0.41
C ARG A 161 30.37 -13.64 1.25
N LYS A 162 29.58 -13.89 2.31
CA LYS A 162 29.64 -15.13 3.09
C LYS A 162 29.38 -16.35 2.21
N TYR A 163 28.31 -16.31 1.42
CA TYR A 163 27.98 -17.39 0.49
C TYR A 163 29.10 -17.69 -0.51
N CYS A 164 29.79 -16.66 -1.00
CA CYS A 164 30.90 -16.76 -1.91
C CYS A 164 32.26 -16.98 -1.22
N ASN A 165 32.32 -17.27 0.09
CA ASN A 165 33.56 -17.41 0.87
C ASN A 165 34.48 -16.18 0.76
N ARG A 166 33.93 -14.96 0.68
CA ARG A 166 34.68 -13.71 0.62
C ARG A 166 34.70 -13.00 1.97
N SER A 167 35.68 -12.13 2.18
CA SER A 167 35.77 -11.30 3.38
C SER A 167 34.58 -10.38 3.53
N THR A 168 34.03 -10.30 4.76
CA THR A 168 32.91 -9.42 5.14
C THR A 168 33.34 -8.22 5.96
N THR A 169 34.66 -8.02 6.20
CA THR A 169 35.17 -6.98 7.09
C THR A 169 35.21 -5.59 6.47
N SER A 170 35.31 -5.51 5.14
CA SER A 170 35.32 -4.24 4.42
C SER A 170 33.92 -3.72 4.14
N LYS A 171 33.77 -2.39 4.10
CA LYS A 171 32.51 -1.76 3.65
C LYS A 171 32.14 -2.23 2.24
N PRO A 172 30.84 -2.25 1.88
CA PRO A 172 30.41 -2.46 0.51
C PRO A 172 31.09 -1.48 -0.46
N THR A 173 31.54 -1.98 -1.59
CA THR A 173 32.03 -1.14 -2.68
C THR A 173 30.87 -0.54 -3.48
N GLN A 174 31.12 0.59 -4.16
CA GLN A 174 30.12 1.20 -5.04
C GLN A 174 29.63 0.22 -6.12
N ARG A 175 30.53 -0.58 -6.69
CA ARG A 175 30.19 -1.60 -7.70
C ARG A 175 29.27 -2.69 -7.15
N GLU A 176 29.47 -3.16 -5.92
CA GLU A 176 28.59 -4.13 -5.28
C GLU A 176 27.20 -3.55 -5.01
N LEU A 177 27.15 -2.28 -4.54
CA LEU A 177 25.88 -1.58 -4.32
C LEU A 177 25.09 -1.43 -5.61
N GLU A 178 25.73 -0.97 -6.69
CA GLU A 178 25.09 -0.80 -8.01
C GLU A 178 24.62 -2.13 -8.59
N PHE A 179 25.48 -3.16 -8.54
CA PHE A 179 25.15 -4.49 -9.04
C PHE A 179 23.96 -5.10 -8.29
N LEU A 180 23.98 -5.05 -6.95
CA LEU A 180 22.92 -5.63 -6.15
C LEU A 180 21.62 -4.79 -6.24
N MET A 181 21.75 -3.45 -6.38
CA MET A 181 20.59 -2.60 -6.65
C MET A 181 19.91 -2.98 -7.97
N GLY A 182 20.70 -3.25 -9.01
CA GLY A 182 20.17 -3.69 -10.31
C GLY A 182 19.46 -5.05 -10.21
N LEU A 183 20.06 -6.02 -9.52
CA LEU A 183 19.43 -7.34 -9.28
C LEU A 183 18.15 -7.21 -8.44
N HIS A 184 18.21 -6.44 -7.35
CA HIS A 184 17.05 -6.20 -6.48
C HIS A 184 15.94 -5.47 -7.23
N GLY A 185 16.29 -4.48 -8.07
CA GLY A 185 15.34 -3.76 -8.92
C GLY A 185 14.66 -4.66 -9.95
N GLY A 186 15.34 -5.71 -10.40
CA GLY A 186 14.81 -6.68 -11.39
C GLY A 186 13.54 -7.40 -10.92
N ILE A 187 13.35 -7.59 -9.61
CA ILE A 187 12.15 -8.23 -9.07
C ILE A 187 10.85 -7.46 -9.36
N PHE A 188 10.92 -6.12 -9.53
CA PHE A 188 9.76 -5.29 -9.85
C PHE A 188 9.24 -5.49 -11.29
N TYR A 189 9.99 -6.21 -12.15
CA TYR A 189 9.60 -6.51 -13.52
C TYR A 189 9.17 -7.97 -13.73
N ILE A 190 9.18 -8.79 -12.67
CA ILE A 190 8.85 -10.23 -12.74
C ILE A 190 7.40 -10.47 -12.22
N GLY A 191 6.85 -9.51 -11.46
CA GLY A 191 5.54 -9.60 -10.80
C GLY A 191 4.36 -9.20 -11.67
#